data_f0676634bd3ca11e27cc96fa333dab3e
#
_entry.id   f0676634bd3ca11e27cc96fa333dab3e
#
_cell.length_a   1.000
_cell.length_b   1.000
_cell.length_c   1.000
_cell.angle_alpha   90.00
_cell.angle_beta   90.00
_cell.angle_gamma   90.00
#
_symmetry.space_group_name_H-M   'P 1'
#
loop_
_entity.id
_entity.type
_entity.pdbx_description
1 polymer ?
#
loop_
_entity_poly.entity_id
_entity_poly.type
_entity_poly.pdbx_seq_one_letter_code
_entity_poly.pdbx_strand_id
1 'polypeptide(L)'
;PNFLIDKKFEENNKTLEIEYFDMENLYKIKEDYTQADIQKFIEENKDQLKREYIDFKYVILNPKNLIGVEEFNQDFFNEIDKIENNISQGNTFNSLVENLDIDIIEVNEFSPDSNEQQNENLIFSKKSTKMDLIESGDNFLLYNIEKEYDRAPNLSDEKIESEVRELVYQKG
;
A
#
# COMPACT_ATOMS: atom_id res chain seq x y z
N PRO A 1 -15.03 -38.15 68.14
CA PRO A 1 -13.87 -38.46 67.29
C PRO A 1 -14.29 -38.94 65.90
N ASN A 2 -15.30 -39.83 65.75
CA ASN A 2 -15.68 -40.35 64.43
C ASN A 2 -16.29 -39.27 63.50
N PHE A 3 -17.06 -38.34 64.06
CA PHE A 3 -17.67 -37.26 63.29
C PHE A 3 -16.63 -36.36 62.57
N LEU A 4 -15.49 -36.13 63.16
CA LEU A 4 -14.44 -35.31 62.55
C LEU A 4 -13.71 -36.07 61.42
N ILE A 5 -13.62 -37.42 61.52
CA ILE A 5 -13.04 -38.29 60.51
C ILE A 5 -13.96 -38.37 59.29
N ASP A 6 -15.27 -38.54 59.51
CA ASP A 6 -16.23 -38.62 58.43
C ASP A 6 -16.34 -37.28 57.65
N LYS A 7 -16.31 -36.13 58.35
CA LYS A 7 -16.34 -34.81 57.72
C LYS A 7 -15.08 -34.52 56.89
N LYS A 8 -13.94 -34.96 57.41
CA LYS A 8 -12.68 -34.83 56.65
C LYS A 8 -12.58 -35.78 55.47
N PHE A 9 -13.24 -36.91 55.52
CA PHE A 9 -13.35 -37.88 54.41
C PHE A 9 -14.27 -37.39 53.34
N GLU A 10 -15.41 -36.77 53.70
CA GLU A 10 -16.34 -36.16 52.76
C GLU A 10 -15.73 -34.94 52.05
N GLU A 11 -14.94 -34.10 52.77
CA GLU A 11 -14.27 -32.97 52.16
C GLU A 11 -13.16 -33.36 51.21
N ASN A 12 -12.48 -34.50 51.43
CA ASN A 12 -11.42 -35.02 50.54
C ASN A 12 -11.94 -35.80 49.33
N ASN A 13 -13.22 -36.21 49.35
CA ASN A 13 -13.82 -36.98 48.26
C ASN A 13 -14.76 -36.15 47.41
N LYS A 14 -14.72 -34.83 47.51
CA LYS A 14 -15.40 -33.97 46.55
C LYS A 14 -14.62 -34.05 45.23
N THR A 15 -15.18 -34.80 44.32
CA THR A 15 -14.72 -34.79 42.93
C THR A 15 -15.06 -33.39 42.38
N LEU A 16 -14.03 -32.60 42.11
CA LEU A 16 -14.22 -31.40 41.33
C LEU A 16 -14.45 -31.84 39.87
N GLU A 17 -15.67 -31.77 39.38
CA GLU A 17 -15.92 -31.80 37.96
C GLU A 17 -15.46 -30.46 37.39
N ILE A 18 -14.26 -30.45 36.81
CA ILE A 18 -13.76 -29.33 36.04
C ILE A 18 -14.21 -29.56 34.60
N GLU A 19 -15.23 -28.84 34.17
CA GLU A 19 -15.51 -28.72 32.75
C GLU A 19 -14.40 -27.89 32.11
N TYR A 20 -13.53 -28.53 31.36
CA TYR A 20 -12.61 -27.85 30.49
C TYR A 20 -13.38 -27.34 29.29
N PHE A 21 -13.66 -26.05 29.24
CA PHE A 21 -14.01 -25.39 28.00
C PHE A 21 -12.73 -25.26 27.18
N ASP A 22 -12.66 -26.02 26.12
CA ASP A 22 -11.64 -25.84 25.08
C ASP A 22 -11.94 -24.54 24.34
N MET A 23 -11.27 -23.46 24.77
CA MET A 23 -11.47 -22.13 24.18
C MET A 23 -10.85 -22.02 22.79
N GLU A 24 -10.00 -22.95 22.37
CA GLU A 24 -9.42 -22.96 21.02
C GLU A 24 -10.51 -23.12 19.93
N ASN A 25 -11.62 -23.79 20.24
CA ASN A 25 -12.74 -23.95 19.32
C ASN A 25 -13.79 -22.81 19.37
N LEU A 26 -13.61 -21.84 20.25
CA LEU A 26 -14.54 -20.69 20.36
C LEU A 26 -14.10 -19.48 19.54
N TYR A 27 -12.84 -19.40 19.19
CA TYR A 27 -12.28 -18.29 18.43
C TYR A 27 -11.90 -18.76 17.04
N LYS A 28 -12.43 -18.08 16.01
CA LYS A 28 -11.96 -18.27 14.65
C LYS A 28 -10.50 -17.84 14.58
N ILE A 29 -9.63 -18.70 14.05
CA ILE A 29 -8.30 -18.31 13.68
C ILE A 29 -8.33 -17.58 12.32
N LYS A 30 -7.25 -16.90 11.97
CA LYS A 30 -7.16 -16.07 10.77
C LYS A 30 -7.51 -16.84 9.47
N GLU A 31 -7.15 -18.12 9.42
CA GLU A 31 -7.37 -19.04 8.31
C GLU A 31 -8.84 -19.49 8.15
N ASP A 32 -9.65 -19.36 9.21
CA ASP A 32 -11.07 -19.76 9.20
C ASP A 32 -11.99 -18.77 8.46
N TYR A 33 -11.49 -17.55 8.21
CA TYR A 33 -12.26 -16.56 7.47
C TYR A 33 -12.21 -16.84 5.97
N THR A 34 -13.37 -17.13 5.41
CA THR A 34 -13.51 -17.39 3.98
C THR A 34 -13.43 -16.11 3.16
N GLN A 35 -13.22 -16.21 1.84
CA GLN A 35 -13.32 -15.06 0.95
C GLN A 35 -14.69 -14.37 1.02
N ALA A 36 -15.76 -15.14 1.25
CA ALA A 36 -17.10 -14.59 1.43
C ALA A 36 -17.21 -13.73 2.70
N ASP A 37 -16.57 -14.14 3.80
CA ASP A 37 -16.53 -13.36 5.04
C ASP A 37 -15.76 -12.06 4.84
N ILE A 38 -14.64 -12.12 4.13
CA ILE A 38 -13.82 -10.95 3.79
C ILE A 38 -14.57 -10.00 2.88
N GLN A 39 -15.23 -10.52 1.83
CA GLN A 39 -16.04 -9.71 0.93
C GLN A 39 -17.19 -9.01 1.67
N LYS A 40 -17.89 -9.73 2.54
CA LYS A 40 -18.95 -9.17 3.38
C LYS A 40 -18.41 -8.05 4.28
N PHE A 41 -17.28 -8.28 4.93
CA PHE A 41 -16.64 -7.26 5.77
C PHE A 41 -16.28 -5.98 4.98
N ILE A 42 -15.77 -6.13 3.76
CA ILE A 42 -15.47 -4.98 2.88
C ILE A 42 -16.74 -4.22 2.53
N GLU A 43 -17.82 -4.91 2.20
CA GLU A 43 -19.10 -4.28 1.88
C GLU A 43 -19.68 -3.51 3.06
N GLU A 44 -19.64 -4.09 4.26
CA GLU A 44 -20.14 -3.47 5.49
C GLU A 44 -19.27 -2.30 5.97
N ASN A 45 -17.97 -2.29 5.64
CA ASN A 45 -17.01 -1.26 6.07
C ASN A 45 -16.46 -0.43 4.90
N LYS A 46 -17.16 -0.38 3.78
CA LYS A 46 -16.70 0.18 2.51
C LYS A 46 -16.12 1.59 2.63
N ASP A 47 -16.77 2.45 3.41
CA ASP A 47 -16.34 3.85 3.59
C ASP A 47 -15.09 3.99 4.48
N GLN A 48 -14.89 3.05 5.41
CA GLN A 48 -13.74 3.04 6.30
C GLN A 48 -12.48 2.41 5.66
N LEU A 49 -12.71 1.52 4.68
CA LEU A 49 -11.65 0.79 3.98
C LEU A 49 -11.20 1.45 2.68
N LYS A 50 -11.82 2.57 2.29
CA LYS A 50 -11.39 3.32 1.10
C LYS A 50 -9.92 3.67 1.20
N ARG A 51 -9.21 3.46 0.10
CA ARG A 51 -7.83 3.88 -0.11
C ARG A 51 -7.78 4.81 -1.29
N GLU A 52 -6.83 5.71 -1.22
CA GLU A 52 -6.52 6.64 -2.27
C GLU A 52 -5.64 5.97 -3.32
N TYR A 53 -6.00 6.15 -4.58
CA TYR A 53 -5.30 5.63 -5.76
C TYR A 53 -5.00 6.75 -6.73
N ILE A 54 -3.90 6.61 -7.46
CA ILE A 54 -3.56 7.47 -8.58
C ILE A 54 -3.26 6.66 -9.84
N ASP A 55 -3.65 7.22 -10.99
CA ASP A 55 -3.13 6.83 -12.30
C ASP A 55 -2.16 7.92 -12.76
N PHE A 56 -0.97 7.53 -13.17
CA PHE A 56 0.07 8.48 -13.58
C PHE A 56 1.01 7.86 -14.60
N LYS A 57 1.79 8.73 -15.21
CA LYS A 57 2.90 8.33 -16.07
C LYS A 57 4.13 9.15 -15.71
N TYR A 58 5.29 8.57 -15.96
CA TYR A 58 6.56 9.23 -15.69
C TYR A 58 7.67 8.73 -16.60
N VAL A 59 8.74 9.51 -16.68
CA VAL A 59 10.02 9.13 -17.30
C VAL A 59 11.13 9.32 -16.30
N ILE A 60 12.17 8.52 -16.42
CA ILE A 60 13.40 8.63 -15.63
C ILE A 60 14.44 9.35 -16.48
N LEU A 61 14.93 10.49 -15.99
CA LEU A 61 15.92 11.32 -16.65
C LEU A 61 17.27 11.18 -15.94
N ASN A 62 18.31 10.93 -16.71
CA ASN A 62 19.68 10.89 -16.27
C ASN A 62 20.60 11.43 -17.39
N PRO A 63 21.89 11.69 -17.12
CA PRO A 63 22.78 12.25 -18.12
C PRO A 63 22.88 11.41 -19.39
N LYS A 64 22.83 10.09 -19.26
CA LYS A 64 22.95 9.17 -20.39
C LYS A 64 21.80 9.27 -21.36
N ASN A 65 20.53 9.28 -20.86
CA ASN A 65 19.36 9.30 -21.72
C ASN A 65 18.94 10.71 -22.15
N LEU A 66 19.34 11.76 -21.40
CA LEU A 66 18.96 13.13 -21.72
C LEU A 66 19.96 13.82 -22.66
N ILE A 67 21.26 13.61 -22.43
CA ILE A 67 22.34 14.29 -23.17
C ILE A 67 23.44 13.35 -23.69
N GLY A 68 23.32 12.03 -23.50
CA GLY A 68 24.23 11.03 -24.03
C GLY A 68 25.59 10.91 -23.34
N VAL A 69 25.73 11.40 -22.10
CA VAL A 69 26.98 11.30 -21.31
C VAL A 69 26.75 10.48 -20.04
N GLU A 70 27.79 9.89 -19.48
CA GLU A 70 27.65 9.03 -18.29
C GLU A 70 27.59 9.83 -16.98
N GLU A 71 28.22 11.03 -16.94
CA GLU A 71 28.34 11.82 -15.72
C GLU A 71 27.51 13.10 -15.77
N PHE A 72 27.06 13.54 -14.59
CA PHE A 72 26.42 14.84 -14.44
C PHE A 72 27.37 15.99 -14.80
N ASN A 73 26.85 16.91 -15.58
CA ASN A 73 27.56 18.12 -15.99
C ASN A 73 26.61 19.31 -16.16
N GLN A 74 27.14 20.47 -16.47
CA GLN A 74 26.34 21.68 -16.62
C GLN A 74 25.31 21.57 -17.75
N ASP A 75 25.62 20.86 -18.84
CA ASP A 75 24.68 20.70 -19.96
C ASP A 75 23.47 19.90 -19.57
N PHE A 76 23.67 18.87 -18.73
CA PHE A 76 22.54 18.11 -18.16
C PHE A 76 21.62 19.01 -17.33
N PHE A 77 22.17 19.79 -16.41
CA PHE A 77 21.36 20.68 -15.57
C PHE A 77 20.70 21.80 -16.39
N ASN A 78 21.33 22.28 -17.46
CA ASN A 78 20.69 23.23 -18.37
C ASN A 78 19.45 22.61 -19.06
N GLU A 79 19.50 21.33 -19.43
CA GLU A 79 18.32 20.64 -19.99
C GLU A 79 17.22 20.41 -18.93
N ILE A 80 17.60 20.08 -17.69
CA ILE A 80 16.67 20.00 -16.56
C ILE A 80 15.97 21.35 -16.34
N ASP A 81 16.73 22.46 -16.27
CA ASP A 81 16.18 23.83 -16.13
C ASP A 81 15.22 24.18 -17.27
N LYS A 82 15.51 23.76 -18.51
CA LYS A 82 14.58 23.95 -19.65
C LYS A 82 13.28 23.20 -19.47
N ILE A 83 13.33 21.94 -18.99
CA ILE A 83 12.12 21.16 -18.72
C ILE A 83 11.29 21.85 -17.63
N GLU A 84 11.89 22.29 -16.52
CA GLU A 84 11.20 23.04 -15.46
C GLU A 84 10.56 24.33 -15.97
N ASN A 85 11.27 25.09 -16.78
CA ASN A 85 10.74 26.30 -17.40
C ASN A 85 9.55 25.99 -18.33
N ASN A 86 9.61 24.92 -19.10
CA ASN A 86 8.53 24.50 -19.97
C ASN A 86 7.30 24.04 -19.18
N ILE A 87 7.48 23.34 -18.05
CA ILE A 87 6.40 23.01 -17.10
C ILE A 87 5.74 24.30 -16.60
N SER A 88 6.54 25.25 -16.17
CA SER A 88 6.06 26.56 -15.66
C SER A 88 5.29 27.37 -16.73
N GLN A 89 5.60 27.17 -18.00
CA GLN A 89 4.91 27.79 -19.14
C GLN A 89 3.61 27.05 -19.53
N GLY A 90 3.31 25.93 -18.86
CA GLY A 90 2.08 25.16 -19.09
C GLY A 90 2.18 24.12 -20.24
N ASN A 91 3.38 23.74 -20.65
CA ASN A 91 3.57 22.68 -21.62
C ASN A 91 3.07 21.33 -21.04
N THR A 92 2.54 20.48 -21.91
CA THR A 92 2.01 19.17 -21.52
C THR A 92 3.14 18.15 -21.35
N PHE A 93 2.90 17.12 -20.54
CA PHE A 93 3.84 16.00 -20.39
C PHE A 93 4.25 15.42 -21.73
N ASN A 94 3.27 15.12 -22.60
CA ASN A 94 3.55 14.54 -23.93
C ASN A 94 4.45 15.46 -24.77
N SER A 95 4.23 16.77 -24.77
CA SER A 95 5.07 17.69 -25.52
C SER A 95 6.50 17.79 -24.98
N LEU A 96 6.70 17.54 -23.70
CA LEU A 96 8.04 17.54 -23.08
C LEU A 96 8.83 16.29 -23.42
N VAL A 97 8.17 15.14 -23.60
CA VAL A 97 8.83 13.84 -23.81
C VAL A 97 8.86 13.39 -25.28
N GLU A 98 8.06 13.98 -26.17
CA GLU A 98 7.89 13.52 -27.57
C GLU A 98 9.20 13.49 -28.37
N ASN A 99 10.16 14.37 -28.04
CA ASN A 99 11.45 14.45 -28.70
C ASN A 99 12.58 13.76 -27.92
N LEU A 100 12.26 13.11 -26.80
CA LEU A 100 13.18 12.35 -25.99
C LEU A 100 13.02 10.88 -26.35
N ASP A 101 14.14 10.21 -26.64
CA ASP A 101 14.17 8.75 -26.86
C ASP A 101 14.23 8.04 -25.49
N ILE A 102 13.15 8.18 -24.73
CA ILE A 102 13.03 7.67 -23.36
C ILE A 102 11.70 6.94 -23.20
N ASP A 103 11.74 5.79 -22.54
CA ASP A 103 10.56 5.00 -22.26
C ASP A 103 9.63 5.70 -21.24
N ILE A 104 8.37 5.82 -21.60
CA ILE A 104 7.32 6.31 -20.69
C ILE A 104 6.81 5.11 -19.88
N ILE A 105 6.84 5.25 -18.57
CA ILE A 105 6.31 4.27 -17.62
C ILE A 105 4.90 4.73 -17.24
N GLU A 106 3.90 3.89 -17.54
CA GLU A 106 2.51 4.10 -17.16
C GLU A 106 2.14 3.23 -15.97
N VAL A 107 1.55 3.84 -14.95
CA VAL A 107 1.13 3.17 -13.71
C VAL A 107 -0.32 3.49 -13.45
N ASN A 108 -1.12 2.43 -13.31
CA ASN A 108 -2.54 2.55 -13.04
C ASN A 108 -2.87 1.93 -11.68
N GLU A 109 -3.88 2.49 -11.02
CA GLU A 109 -4.40 1.98 -9.75
C GLU A 109 -3.32 1.86 -8.65
N PHE A 110 -2.39 2.80 -8.60
CA PHE A 110 -1.33 2.79 -7.62
C PHE A 110 -1.79 3.36 -6.27
N SER A 111 -1.50 2.61 -5.22
CA SER A 111 -1.61 3.05 -3.83
C SER A 111 -0.34 2.58 -3.09
N PRO A 112 0.32 3.43 -2.30
CA PRO A 112 1.58 3.08 -1.66
C PRO A 112 1.35 2.03 -0.56
N ASP A 113 1.93 0.86 -0.72
CA ASP A 113 1.81 -0.24 0.24
C ASP A 113 3.13 -0.99 0.52
N SER A 114 4.18 -0.75 -0.26
CA SER A 114 5.44 -1.49 -0.14
C SER A 114 6.67 -0.63 -0.39
N ASN A 115 7.81 -1.07 0.15
CA ASN A 115 9.11 -0.43 -0.02
C ASN A 115 9.76 -0.73 -1.40
N GLU A 116 9.13 -1.50 -2.26
CA GLU A 116 9.72 -1.95 -3.52
C GLU A 116 9.61 -0.94 -4.66
N GLN A 117 8.60 -0.05 -4.61
CA GLN A 117 8.33 0.93 -5.67
C GLN A 117 8.70 2.35 -5.21
N GLN A 118 9.99 2.61 -5.07
CA GLN A 118 10.48 3.87 -4.49
C GLN A 118 10.10 5.11 -5.31
N ASN A 119 10.20 5.03 -6.64
CA ASN A 119 9.84 6.16 -7.52
C ASN A 119 8.36 6.45 -7.48
N GLU A 120 7.52 5.41 -7.54
CA GLU A 120 6.07 5.52 -7.52
C GLU A 120 5.57 6.03 -6.16
N ASN A 121 6.16 5.56 -5.07
CA ASN A 121 5.87 6.08 -3.72
C ASN A 121 6.24 7.55 -3.58
N LEU A 122 7.37 7.97 -4.17
CA LEU A 122 7.79 9.36 -4.18
C LEU A 122 6.81 10.23 -4.97
N ILE A 123 6.41 9.79 -6.16
CA ILE A 123 5.42 10.48 -6.99
C ILE A 123 4.08 10.59 -6.25
N PHE A 124 3.60 9.51 -5.63
CA PHE A 124 2.38 9.54 -4.83
C PHE A 124 2.45 10.57 -3.70
N SER A 125 3.58 10.70 -3.02
CA SER A 125 3.79 11.69 -1.97
C SER A 125 3.68 13.14 -2.47
N LYS A 126 3.88 13.36 -3.77
CA LYS A 126 3.84 14.65 -4.47
C LYS A 126 2.58 14.88 -5.32
N LYS A 127 1.58 13.98 -5.24
CA LYS A 127 0.39 13.99 -6.09
C LYS A 127 -0.46 15.26 -6.03
N SER A 128 -0.30 16.09 -5.01
CA SER A 128 -0.93 17.43 -4.96
C SER A 128 -0.51 18.35 -6.12
N THR A 129 0.64 18.09 -6.74
CA THR A 129 1.11 18.74 -7.96
C THR A 129 0.91 17.79 -9.14
N LYS A 130 0.13 18.22 -10.11
CA LYS A 130 -0.33 17.37 -11.22
C LYS A 130 0.80 16.92 -12.15
N MET A 131 1.77 17.77 -12.37
CA MET A 131 2.97 17.49 -13.18
C MET A 131 4.13 18.24 -12.58
N ASP A 132 5.25 17.56 -12.38
CA ASP A 132 6.46 18.16 -11.83
C ASP A 132 7.69 17.33 -12.20
N LEU A 133 8.85 17.93 -11.98
CA LEU A 133 10.17 17.30 -12.07
C LEU A 133 10.76 17.20 -10.67
N ILE A 134 11.08 15.99 -10.24
CA ILE A 134 11.59 15.71 -8.89
C ILE A 134 12.85 14.86 -8.92
N GLU A 135 13.73 15.04 -7.94
CA GLU A 135 14.91 14.21 -7.75
C GLU A 135 14.54 12.87 -7.11
N SER A 136 15.15 11.78 -7.59
CA SER A 136 15.04 10.44 -7.02
C SER A 136 16.38 9.72 -7.10
N GLY A 137 17.14 9.73 -6.00
CA GLY A 137 18.51 9.22 -5.98
C GLY A 137 19.40 9.96 -6.97
N ASP A 138 20.03 9.20 -7.87
CA ASP A 138 20.89 9.75 -8.94
C ASP A 138 20.11 10.04 -10.24
N ASN A 139 18.79 10.15 -10.19
CA ASN A 139 17.94 10.42 -11.34
C ASN A 139 16.97 11.56 -11.07
N PHE A 140 16.36 12.06 -12.13
CA PHE A 140 15.19 12.94 -12.08
C PHE A 140 13.98 12.21 -12.62
N LEU A 141 12.83 12.45 -12.04
CA LEU A 141 11.53 11.93 -12.50
C LEU A 141 10.69 13.09 -13.00
N LEU A 142 10.34 13.07 -14.28
CA LEU A 142 9.26 13.91 -14.80
C LEU A 142 7.99 13.08 -14.77
N TYR A 143 7.00 13.49 -13.99
CA TYR A 143 5.74 12.77 -13.84
C TYR A 143 4.53 13.62 -14.19
N ASN A 144 3.43 12.94 -14.49
CA ASN A 144 2.13 13.54 -14.68
C ASN A 144 1.03 12.67 -14.08
N ILE A 145 0.30 13.21 -13.10
CA ILE A 145 -0.88 12.56 -12.50
C ILE A 145 -2.06 12.73 -13.44
N GLU A 146 -2.66 11.61 -13.86
CA GLU A 146 -3.80 11.59 -14.78
C GLU A 146 -5.13 11.53 -14.03
N LYS A 147 -5.17 10.70 -12.96
CA LYS A 147 -6.35 10.55 -12.10
C LYS A 147 -5.95 10.39 -10.66
N GLU A 148 -6.82 10.87 -9.79
CA GLU A 148 -6.76 10.68 -8.34
C GLU A 148 -8.17 10.32 -7.86
N TYR A 149 -8.30 9.21 -7.13
CA TYR A 149 -9.59 8.69 -6.72
C TYR A 149 -9.49 7.78 -5.51
N ASP A 150 -10.61 7.67 -4.78
CA ASP A 150 -10.76 6.74 -3.65
C ASP A 150 -11.60 5.54 -4.08
N ARG A 151 -11.18 4.35 -3.70
CA ARG A 151 -12.00 3.15 -3.84
C ARG A 151 -11.79 2.16 -2.71
N ALA A 152 -12.78 1.27 -2.53
CA ALA A 152 -12.65 0.12 -1.65
C ALA A 152 -11.56 -0.85 -2.18
N PRO A 153 -10.88 -1.60 -1.30
CA PRO A 153 -9.86 -2.57 -1.68
C PRO A 153 -10.39 -3.60 -2.68
N ASN A 154 -9.53 -4.02 -3.61
CA ASN A 154 -9.85 -5.10 -4.53
C ASN A 154 -9.22 -6.40 -4.00
N LEU A 155 -10.07 -7.43 -3.76
CA LEU A 155 -9.63 -8.74 -3.28
C LEU A 155 -8.78 -9.55 -4.26
N SER A 156 -8.68 -9.13 -5.51
CA SER A 156 -7.78 -9.77 -6.48
C SER A 156 -6.29 -9.48 -6.19
N ASP A 157 -6.00 -8.53 -5.33
CA ASP A 157 -4.65 -8.25 -4.84
C ASP A 157 -4.40 -9.06 -3.55
N GLU A 158 -3.49 -10.03 -3.61
CA GLU A 158 -3.16 -10.91 -2.48
C GLU A 158 -2.71 -10.15 -1.22
N LYS A 159 -2.03 -9.02 -1.39
CA LYS A 159 -1.60 -8.18 -0.27
C LYS A 159 -2.81 -7.54 0.41
N ILE A 160 -3.72 -6.97 -0.38
CA ILE A 160 -4.94 -6.35 0.13
C ILE A 160 -5.82 -7.39 0.81
N GLU A 161 -5.95 -8.59 0.21
CA GLU A 161 -6.67 -9.70 0.84
C GLU A 161 -6.10 -10.05 2.21
N SER A 162 -4.77 -10.16 2.30
CA SER A 162 -4.07 -10.48 3.56
C SER A 162 -4.29 -9.40 4.63
N GLU A 163 -4.21 -8.12 4.27
CA GLU A 163 -4.43 -7.01 5.20
C GLU A 163 -5.88 -6.94 5.68
N VAL A 164 -6.85 -7.10 4.77
CA VAL A 164 -8.27 -7.10 5.14
C VAL A 164 -8.58 -8.32 6.02
N ARG A 165 -8.02 -9.48 5.73
CA ARG A 165 -8.13 -10.68 6.57
C ARG A 165 -7.62 -10.45 7.98
N GLU A 166 -6.52 -9.71 8.14
CA GLU A 166 -6.00 -9.28 9.44
C GLU A 166 -7.00 -8.39 10.18
N LEU A 167 -7.57 -7.40 9.48
CA LEU A 167 -8.56 -6.49 10.08
C LEU A 167 -9.85 -7.21 10.49
N VAL A 168 -10.30 -8.18 9.71
CA VAL A 168 -11.45 -9.04 10.05
C VAL A 168 -11.16 -9.83 11.33
N TYR A 169 -9.98 -10.43 11.40
CA TYR A 169 -9.55 -11.18 12.58
C TYR A 169 -9.45 -10.32 13.85
N GLN A 170 -8.95 -9.09 13.73
CA GLN A 170 -8.83 -8.18 14.88
C GLN A 170 -10.16 -7.63 15.40
N LYS A 171 -11.20 -7.64 14.58
CA LYS A 171 -12.54 -7.14 14.94
C LYS A 171 -13.53 -8.24 15.38
N GLY A 172 -13.23 -9.49 15.08
CA GLY A 172 -14.06 -10.65 15.46
C GLY A 172 -13.70 -11.17 16.81
#